data_c3fbb6f05de37d327756be2d7d62a35b
#
_entry.id   c3fbb6f05de37d327756be2d7d62a35b
#
_cell.length_a   1.000
_cell.length_b   1.000
_cell.length_c   1.000
_cell.angle_alpha   90.00
_cell.angle_beta   90.00
_cell.angle_gamma   90.00
#
_symmetry.space_group_name_H-M   'P 1'
#
loop_
_entity.id
_entity.type
_entity.pdbx_description
1 polymer ?
#
loop_
_entity_poly.entity_id
_entity_poly.type
_entity_poly.pdbx_seq_one_letter_code
_entity_poly.pdbx_strand_id
1 'polypeptide(L)' 'MASKYRSYDELPLTLRLEDLMPILGIGSNTAYELVRSKQIFSVKIGRQLRIPKQALIDYLTSSRS' A
#
# COMPACT_ATOMS: atom_id res chain seq x y z
N MET A 1 16.16 -2.75 -5.60
CA MET A 1 16.03 -3.10 -4.20
C MET A 1 14.98 -4.16 -3.99
N ALA A 2 15.32 -5.18 -3.24
CA ALA A 2 14.40 -6.28 -3.03
C ALA A 2 13.34 -5.92 -2.00
N SER A 3 12.11 -6.23 -2.30
CA SER A 3 11.04 -6.09 -1.35
C SER A 3 11.11 -7.18 -0.30
N LYS A 4 10.56 -6.90 0.86
CA LYS A 4 10.43 -7.87 1.92
C LYS A 4 9.54 -9.04 1.49
N TYR A 5 8.63 -8.80 0.56
CA TYR A 5 7.66 -9.78 0.10
C TYR A 5 7.97 -10.20 -1.33
N ARG A 6 7.80 -11.48 -1.61
CA ARG A 6 8.07 -12.03 -2.93
C ARG A 6 6.83 -12.09 -3.80
N SER A 7 5.69 -12.21 -3.19
CA SER A 7 4.43 -12.30 -3.92
C SER A 7 3.33 -11.69 -3.09
N TYR A 8 2.19 -11.48 -3.72
CA TYR A 8 1.05 -10.91 -3.03
C TYR A 8 0.59 -11.81 -1.89
N ASP A 9 0.76 -13.12 -2.03
CA ASP A 9 0.32 -14.05 -1.00
C ASP A 9 1.09 -13.89 0.30
N GLU A 10 2.29 -13.35 0.24
CA GLU A 10 3.09 -13.16 1.43
C GLU A 10 2.73 -11.90 2.20
N LEU A 11 1.90 -11.05 1.61
CA LEU A 11 1.50 -9.82 2.26
C LEU A 11 0.50 -10.09 3.37
N PRO A 12 0.58 -9.34 4.48
CA PRO A 12 -0.45 -9.45 5.51
C PRO A 12 -1.78 -8.95 4.98
N LEU A 13 -2.86 -9.29 5.67
CA LEU A 13 -4.20 -8.88 5.24
C LEU A 13 -4.33 -7.37 5.17
N THR A 14 -3.70 -6.66 6.10
CA THR A 14 -3.68 -5.20 6.06
C THR A 14 -2.26 -4.72 6.17
N LEU A 15 -2.00 -3.58 5.59
CA LEU A 15 -0.67 -2.97 5.57
C LEU A 15 -0.77 -1.60 6.21
N ARG A 16 0.35 -1.17 6.77
CA ARG A 16 0.43 0.19 7.26
C ARG A 16 1.04 1.06 6.17
N LEU A 17 0.89 2.38 6.34
CA LEU A 17 1.45 3.30 5.36
C LEU A 17 2.94 3.06 5.17
N GLU A 18 3.66 2.85 6.26
CA GLU A 18 5.10 2.63 6.19
C GLU A 18 5.47 1.36 5.46
N ASP A 19 4.55 0.39 5.40
CA ASP A 19 4.81 -0.86 4.68
C ASP A 19 4.77 -0.65 3.17
N LEU A 20 4.05 0.36 2.72
CA LEU A 20 3.99 0.65 1.29
C LEU A 20 5.30 1.16 0.74
N MET A 21 6.08 1.83 1.57
CA MET A 21 7.29 2.48 1.11
C MET A 21 8.27 1.51 0.45
N PRO A 22 8.66 0.42 1.12
CA PRO A 22 9.58 -0.52 0.47
C PRO A 22 8.91 -1.34 -0.62
N ILE A 23 7.62 -1.60 -0.50
CA ILE A 23 6.92 -2.39 -1.51
C ILE A 23 6.86 -1.64 -2.83
N LEU A 24 6.55 -0.35 -2.77
CA LEU A 24 6.42 0.46 -3.97
C LEU A 24 7.68 1.22 -4.32
N GLY A 25 8.67 1.21 -3.43
CA GLY A 25 9.91 1.93 -3.67
C GLY A 25 9.72 3.44 -3.65
N ILE A 26 8.91 3.93 -2.74
CA ILE A 26 8.57 5.36 -2.65
C ILE A 26 8.85 5.88 -1.25
N GLY A 27 8.92 7.20 -1.15
CA GLY A 27 9.09 7.84 0.14
C GLY A 27 7.77 8.00 0.88
N SER A 28 7.87 8.49 2.12
CA SER A 28 6.69 8.62 2.96
C SER A 28 5.70 9.64 2.42
N ASN A 29 6.20 10.74 1.85
CA ASN A 29 5.29 11.75 1.31
C ASN A 29 4.47 11.21 0.15
N THR A 30 5.12 10.45 -0.73
CA THR A 30 4.44 9.87 -1.87
C THR A 30 3.43 8.82 -1.41
N ALA A 31 3.82 7.99 -0.45
CA ALA A 31 2.91 6.99 0.08
C ALA A 31 1.67 7.63 0.69
N TYR A 32 1.88 8.69 1.45
CA TYR A 32 0.78 9.39 2.07
C TYR A 32 -0.15 10.01 1.02
N GLU A 33 0.44 10.56 -0.04
CA GLU A 33 -0.35 11.15 -1.11
C GLU A 33 -1.22 10.13 -1.82
N LEU A 34 -0.70 8.92 -2.02
CA LEU A 34 -1.48 7.88 -2.67
C LEU A 34 -2.74 7.54 -1.87
N VAL A 35 -2.60 7.48 -0.56
CA VAL A 35 -3.72 7.18 0.31
C VAL A 35 -4.65 8.39 0.41
N ARG A 36 -4.08 9.56 0.54
CA ARG A 36 -4.86 10.78 0.71
C ARG A 36 -5.69 11.11 -0.51
N SER A 37 -5.13 10.89 -1.69
CA SER A 37 -5.84 11.16 -2.95
C SER A 37 -6.75 10.01 -3.35
N LYS A 38 -6.79 8.97 -2.53
CA LYS A 38 -7.67 7.82 -2.72
C LYS A 38 -7.32 6.99 -3.95
N GLN A 39 -6.07 7.08 -4.37
CA GLN A 39 -5.59 6.19 -5.41
C GLN A 39 -5.45 4.76 -4.88
N ILE A 40 -5.19 4.65 -3.58
CA ILE A 40 -5.18 3.37 -2.89
C ILE A 40 -6.21 3.46 -1.79
N PHE A 41 -7.15 2.52 -1.79
CA PHE A 41 -8.18 2.48 -0.76
C PHE A 41 -7.55 2.20 0.60
N SER A 42 -8.01 2.91 1.62
CA SER A 42 -7.52 2.71 2.97
C SER A 42 -8.68 2.83 3.95
N VAL A 43 -8.47 2.27 5.14
CA VAL A 43 -9.44 2.31 6.21
C VAL A 43 -8.75 2.90 7.43
N LYS A 44 -9.41 3.82 8.08
CA LYS A 44 -8.86 4.40 9.31
C LYS A 44 -9.47 3.68 10.50
N ILE A 45 -8.60 3.03 11.26
CA ILE A 45 -9.03 2.29 12.46
C ILE A 45 -8.37 2.97 13.65
N GLY A 46 -9.18 3.64 14.46
CA GLY A 46 -8.64 4.44 15.54
C GLY A 46 -7.79 5.56 14.97
N ARG A 47 -6.52 5.54 15.28
CA ARG A 47 -5.59 6.56 14.79
C ARG A 47 -4.68 6.05 13.68
N GLN A 48 -4.89 4.81 13.25
CA GLN A 48 -4.02 4.20 12.28
C GLN A 48 -4.71 4.01 10.96
N LEU A 49 -3.96 4.27 9.89
CA LEU A 49 -4.43 3.97 8.56
C LEU A 49 -4.03 2.55 8.23
N ARG A 50 -4.98 1.79 7.72
CA ARG A 50 -4.75 0.42 7.30
C ARG A 50 -5.13 0.29 5.85
N ILE A 51 -4.24 -0.30 5.08
CA ILE A 51 -4.47 -0.50 3.65
C ILE A 51 -4.72 -1.99 3.44
N PRO A 52 -5.92 -2.37 3.02
CA PRO A 52 -6.18 -3.78 2.74
C PRO A 52 -5.25 -4.28 1.65
N LYS A 53 -4.81 -5.51 1.81
CA LYS A 53 -3.94 -6.12 0.80
C LYS A 53 -4.54 -6.02 -0.59
N GLN A 54 -5.84 -6.25 -0.70
CA GLN A 54 -6.50 -6.22 -2.00
C GLN A 54 -6.44 -4.83 -2.63
N ALA A 55 -6.49 -3.79 -1.80
CA ALA A 55 -6.41 -2.42 -2.32
C ALA A 55 -5.06 -2.17 -2.98
N LEU A 56 -4.00 -2.68 -2.38
CA LEU A 56 -2.68 -2.55 -2.98
C LEU A 56 -2.59 -3.33 -4.28
N ILE A 57 -3.12 -4.53 -4.29
CA ILE A 57 -3.11 -5.34 -5.50
C ILE A 57 -3.89 -4.66 -6.61
N ASP A 58 -5.06 -4.12 -6.27
CA ASP A 58 -5.88 -3.41 -7.24
C ASP A 58 -5.14 -2.20 -7.82
N TYR A 59 -4.45 -1.47 -6.96
CA TYR A 59 -3.69 -0.32 -7.41
C TYR A 59 -2.61 -0.75 -8.41
N LEU A 60 -1.89 -1.80 -8.07
CA LEU A 60 -0.79 -2.25 -8.91
C LEU A 60 -1.27 -2.83 -10.23
N THR A 61 -2.42 -3.47 -10.24
CA THR A 61 -2.93 -4.08 -11.46
C THR A 61 -3.66 -3.10 -12.35
N SER A 62 -4.31 -2.10 -11.79
CA SER A 62 -5.09 -1.17 -12.60
C SER A 62 -4.32 0.08 -13.00
N SER A 63 -3.23 0.39 -12.35
CA SER A 63 -2.48 1.61 -12.66
C SER A 63 -1.53 1.44 -13.84
N ARG A 64 -1.54 0.31 -14.46
CA ARG A 64 -0.63 0.03 -15.58
C ARG A 64 -1.04 0.65 -16.87
N SER A 65 -2.26 0.95 -17.03
CA SER A 65 -2.78 1.43 -18.32
C SER A 65 -2.18 2.72 -18.77
#